data_5c92ab10689cde073c5ae683edd0eac8
#
_entry.id   5c92ab10689cde073c5ae683edd0eac8
#
_cell.length_a   1.000
_cell.length_b   1.000
_cell.length_c   1.000
_cell.angle_alpha   90.00
_cell.angle_beta   90.00
_cell.angle_gamma   90.00
#
_symmetry.space_group_name_H-M   'P 1'
#
loop_
_entity.id
_entity.type
_entity.pdbx_description
1 polymer ?
#
loop_
_entity_poly.entity_id
_entity_poly.type
_entity_poly.pdbx_seq_one_letter_code
_entity_poly.pdbx_strand_id
1 'polypeptide(L)'
;MFDKAKADHAVNFINCLKHTKGRWRGVPFELLPWQDEIIRTLYGTVKENGYRQYNTCYCEIPKKNGKSELAAAIALYMTCGDGEWGAEVYGCASDRQQASIVFDVAVDMVDQCPALKKRIKPVMSVKRLVYLLSLIHISEPTRHA
;
A
#
# COMPACT_ATOMS: atom_id res chain seq x y z
N MET A 1 8.46 21.61 1.05
CA MET A 1 7.18 22.07 1.65
C MET A 1 6.43 20.85 2.19
N PHE A 2 5.86 20.96 3.38
CA PHE A 2 5.14 19.85 4.00
C PHE A 2 3.62 20.08 3.92
N ASP A 3 2.90 19.13 3.33
CA ASP A 3 1.45 19.16 3.21
C ASP A 3 0.83 18.20 4.22
N LYS A 4 0.33 18.75 5.31
CA LYS A 4 -0.24 17.95 6.40
C LYS A 4 -1.45 17.13 5.95
N ALA A 5 -2.28 17.67 5.07
CA ALA A 5 -3.47 16.97 4.58
C ALA A 5 -3.09 15.70 3.81
N LYS A 6 -2.07 15.76 2.98
CA LYS A 6 -1.58 14.58 2.24
C LYS A 6 -0.94 13.57 3.18
N ALA A 7 -0.19 14.03 4.16
CA ALA A 7 0.39 13.15 5.17
C ALA A 7 -0.69 12.43 5.98
N ASP A 8 -1.69 13.19 6.45
CA ASP A 8 -2.80 12.62 7.20
C ASP A 8 -3.60 11.61 6.37
N HIS A 9 -3.80 11.88 5.09
CA HIS A 9 -4.51 10.98 4.20
C HIS A 9 -3.83 9.60 4.13
N ALA A 10 -2.52 9.59 3.93
CA ALA A 10 -1.75 8.35 3.88
C ALA A 10 -1.79 7.59 5.19
N VAL A 11 -1.57 8.28 6.31
CA VAL A 11 -1.60 7.66 7.64
C VAL A 11 -2.99 7.11 7.97
N ASN A 12 -4.03 7.87 7.67
CA ASN A 12 -5.40 7.43 7.94
C ASN A 12 -5.78 6.21 7.11
N PHE A 13 -5.37 6.14 5.85
CA PHE A 13 -5.59 4.96 5.04
C PHE A 13 -4.96 3.73 5.68
N ILE A 14 -3.70 3.84 6.07
CA ILE A 14 -2.96 2.71 6.65
C ILE A 14 -3.58 2.29 8.00
N ASN A 15 -4.02 3.25 8.81
CA ASN A 15 -4.66 2.94 10.09
C ASN A 15 -6.03 2.26 9.93
N CYS A 16 -6.64 2.30 8.75
CA CYS A 16 -7.86 1.54 8.46
C CYS A 16 -7.60 0.06 8.19
N LEU A 17 -6.36 -0.33 7.96
CA LEU A 17 -5.99 -1.71 7.75
C LEU A 17 -5.87 -2.44 9.09
N LYS A 18 -5.77 -3.76 9.04
CA LYS A 18 -5.68 -4.59 10.25
C LYS A 18 -4.48 -5.52 10.18
N HIS A 19 -3.95 -5.85 11.35
CA HIS A 19 -2.87 -6.82 11.45
C HIS A 19 -3.30 -8.19 10.93
N THR A 20 -2.35 -8.94 10.38
CA THR A 20 -2.63 -10.20 9.70
C THR A 20 -2.10 -11.42 10.42
N LYS A 21 -1.26 -11.26 11.42
CA LYS A 21 -0.57 -12.38 12.06
C LYS A 21 -0.67 -12.40 13.58
N GLY A 22 -0.66 -13.64 14.11
CA GLY A 22 -0.58 -13.90 15.53
C GLY A 22 -1.75 -13.34 16.31
N ARG A 23 -1.50 -13.01 17.57
CA ARG A 23 -2.53 -12.45 18.45
C ARG A 23 -3.03 -11.07 18.03
N TRP A 24 -2.31 -10.41 17.15
CA TRP A 24 -2.66 -9.07 16.65
C TRP A 24 -3.61 -9.12 15.46
N ARG A 25 -3.88 -10.31 14.92
CA ARG A 25 -4.78 -10.45 13.77
C ARG A 25 -6.14 -9.84 14.07
N GLY A 26 -6.61 -8.99 13.15
CA GLY A 26 -7.88 -8.31 13.29
C GLY A 26 -7.85 -7.02 14.11
N VAL A 27 -6.73 -6.74 14.78
CA VAL A 27 -6.54 -5.46 15.49
C VAL A 27 -6.18 -4.39 14.47
N PRO A 28 -6.78 -3.18 14.56
CA PRO A 28 -6.41 -2.10 13.64
C PRO A 28 -4.92 -1.85 13.60
N PHE A 29 -4.40 -1.62 12.41
CA PHE A 29 -2.99 -1.36 12.20
C PHE A 29 -2.65 0.03 12.74
N GLU A 30 -1.89 0.09 13.81
CA GLU A 30 -1.46 1.34 14.41
C GLU A 30 0.00 1.54 14.12
N LEU A 31 0.32 2.61 13.40
CA LEU A 31 1.69 2.92 13.03
C LEU A 31 2.50 3.28 14.28
N LEU A 32 3.66 2.64 14.43
CA LEU A 32 4.63 3.04 15.43
C LEU A 32 5.19 4.43 15.09
N PRO A 33 5.73 5.18 16.06
CA PRO A 33 6.21 6.54 15.79
C PRO A 33 7.17 6.65 14.61
N TRP A 34 8.10 5.71 14.47
CA TRP A 34 9.06 5.74 13.37
C TRP A 34 8.42 5.40 12.02
N GLN A 35 7.41 4.53 12.01
CA GLN A 35 6.64 4.22 10.80
C GLN A 35 5.81 5.42 10.37
N ASP A 36 5.15 6.06 11.31
CA ASP A 36 4.37 7.27 11.08
C ASP A 36 5.22 8.37 10.48
N GLU A 37 6.42 8.58 11.01
CA GLU A 37 7.35 9.58 10.49
C GLU A 37 7.75 9.28 9.05
N ILE A 38 8.05 8.03 8.71
CA ILE A 38 8.40 7.64 7.34
C ILE A 38 7.24 7.92 6.39
N ILE A 39 6.04 7.50 6.74
CA ILE A 39 4.86 7.68 5.88
C ILE A 39 4.56 9.15 5.70
N ARG A 40 4.58 9.95 6.75
CA ARG A 40 4.32 11.38 6.66
C ARG A 40 5.36 12.10 5.81
N THR A 41 6.61 11.74 5.97
CA THR A 41 7.69 12.34 5.19
C THR A 41 7.55 12.01 3.70
N LEU A 42 7.31 10.75 3.38
CA LEU A 42 7.19 10.31 1.99
C LEU A 42 6.01 10.94 1.26
N TYR A 43 4.85 10.98 1.90
CA TYR A 43 3.61 11.39 1.23
C TYR A 43 3.22 12.83 1.51
N GLY A 44 3.77 13.43 2.55
CA GLY A 44 3.47 14.80 2.91
C GLY A 44 4.47 15.83 2.41
N THR A 45 5.70 15.44 2.11
CA THR A 45 6.71 16.38 1.61
C THR A 45 6.55 16.51 0.10
N VAL A 46 6.19 17.72 -0.34
CA VAL A 46 5.87 17.98 -1.74
C VAL A 46 6.69 19.15 -2.28
N LYS A 47 6.86 19.17 -3.59
CA LYS A 47 7.46 20.29 -4.31
C LYS A 47 6.43 21.39 -4.51
N GLU A 48 6.88 22.54 -5.02
CA GLU A 48 5.99 23.66 -5.34
C GLU A 48 4.87 23.28 -6.31
N ASN A 49 5.13 22.35 -7.23
CA ASN A 49 4.15 21.86 -8.20
C ASN A 49 3.16 20.82 -7.62
N GLY A 50 3.26 20.49 -6.33
CA GLY A 50 2.38 19.55 -5.67
C GLY A 50 2.78 18.08 -5.79
N TYR A 51 3.81 17.77 -6.57
CA TYR A 51 4.32 16.38 -6.65
C TYR A 51 5.19 16.05 -5.45
N ARG A 52 5.26 14.77 -5.12
CA ARG A 52 6.10 14.30 -4.01
C ARG A 52 7.56 14.61 -4.27
N GLN A 53 8.23 15.09 -3.24
CA GLN A 53 9.65 15.42 -3.32
C GLN A 53 10.52 14.16 -3.34
N TYR A 54 10.12 13.13 -2.57
CA TYR A 54 10.88 11.88 -2.47
C TYR A 54 10.26 10.82 -3.35
N ASN A 55 11.05 10.23 -4.23
CA ASN A 55 10.64 9.13 -5.09
C ASN A 55 11.39 7.83 -4.77
N THR A 56 12.27 7.86 -3.78
CA THR A 56 13.04 6.70 -3.34
C THR A 56 13.14 6.71 -1.83
N CYS A 57 12.93 5.56 -1.22
CA CYS A 57 13.10 5.38 0.22
C CYS A 57 13.89 4.11 0.46
N TYR A 58 15.04 4.26 1.12
CA TYR A 58 15.81 3.12 1.59
C TYR A 58 15.51 2.91 3.07
N CYS A 59 15.02 1.72 3.41
CA CYS A 59 14.60 1.42 4.76
C CYS A 59 15.29 0.16 5.24
N GLU A 60 16.15 0.30 6.23
CA GLU A 60 16.88 -0.83 6.83
C GLU A 60 16.29 -1.11 8.21
N ILE A 61 15.63 -2.25 8.34
CA ILE A 61 14.89 -2.62 9.55
C ILE A 61 15.29 -4.03 9.97
N PRO A 62 15.59 -4.27 11.25
CA PRO A 62 15.87 -5.62 11.74
C PRO A 62 14.69 -6.58 11.48
N LYS A 63 14.99 -7.87 11.44
CA LYS A 63 13.96 -8.89 11.28
C LYS A 63 12.91 -8.81 12.39
N LYS A 64 11.68 -9.21 12.08
CA LYS A 64 10.54 -9.27 13.01
C LYS A 64 10.04 -7.90 13.50
N ASN A 65 10.30 -6.85 12.76
CA ASN A 65 9.81 -5.50 13.10
C ASN A 65 8.65 -5.05 12.19
N GLY A 66 7.90 -5.98 11.64
CA GLY A 66 6.69 -5.67 10.90
C GLY A 66 6.90 -5.06 9.52
N LYS A 67 8.06 -5.24 8.91
CA LYS A 67 8.35 -4.62 7.61
C LYS A 67 7.48 -5.18 6.48
N SER A 68 7.10 -6.45 6.55
CA SER A 68 6.21 -7.04 5.53
C SER A 68 4.82 -6.45 5.59
N GLU A 69 4.29 -6.22 6.79
CA GLU A 69 2.99 -5.57 6.96
C GLU A 69 3.04 -4.11 6.52
N LEU A 70 4.11 -3.40 6.86
CA LEU A 70 4.29 -2.02 6.42
C LEU A 70 4.41 -1.94 4.90
N ALA A 71 5.20 -2.83 4.30
CA ALA A 71 5.36 -2.88 2.84
C ALA A 71 4.02 -3.18 2.14
N ALA A 72 3.25 -4.12 2.68
CA ALA A 72 1.92 -4.43 2.14
C ALA A 72 0.97 -3.25 2.27
N ALA A 73 0.99 -2.55 3.40
CA ALA A 73 0.16 -1.37 3.62
C ALA A 73 0.52 -0.25 2.63
N ILE A 74 1.79 -0.01 2.40
CA ILE A 74 2.26 0.97 1.43
C ILE A 74 1.81 0.58 0.01
N ALA A 75 1.96 -0.69 -0.35
CA ALA A 75 1.53 -1.17 -1.65
C ALA A 75 0.04 -0.97 -1.88
N LEU A 76 -0.79 -1.27 -0.88
CA LEU A 76 -2.23 -1.04 -0.95
C LEU A 76 -2.56 0.45 -1.05
N TYR A 77 -1.87 1.29 -0.30
CA TYR A 77 -2.08 2.73 -0.39
C TYR A 77 -1.74 3.25 -1.78
N MET A 78 -0.60 2.86 -2.33
CA MET A 78 -0.18 3.27 -3.66
C MET A 78 -1.12 2.80 -4.75
N THR A 79 -1.75 1.64 -4.55
CA THR A 79 -2.69 1.07 -5.52
C THR A 79 -4.06 1.72 -5.44
N CYS A 80 -4.56 1.97 -4.23
CA CYS A 80 -5.97 2.30 -4.01
C CYS A 80 -6.20 3.69 -3.44
N GLY A 81 -5.30 4.18 -2.58
CA GLY A 81 -5.54 5.38 -1.77
C GLY A 81 -4.87 6.64 -2.27
N ASP A 82 -3.87 6.51 -3.14
CA ASP A 82 -3.04 7.63 -3.58
C ASP A 82 -3.68 8.48 -4.69
N GLY A 83 -4.77 8.00 -5.28
CA GLY A 83 -5.48 8.74 -6.32
C GLY A 83 -4.90 8.59 -7.73
N GLU A 84 -3.89 7.75 -7.91
CA GLU A 84 -3.32 7.50 -9.24
C GLU A 84 -4.15 6.49 -10.02
N TRP A 85 -4.65 6.90 -11.16
CA TRP A 85 -5.38 6.01 -12.05
C TRP A 85 -4.42 5.05 -12.76
N GLY A 86 -4.76 3.77 -12.75
CA GLY A 86 -3.93 2.77 -13.41
C GLY A 86 -2.59 2.54 -12.75
N ALA A 87 -2.48 2.82 -11.45
CA ALA A 87 -1.23 2.62 -10.72
C ALA A 87 -0.81 1.15 -10.74
N GLU A 88 0.48 0.92 -10.97
CA GLU A 88 1.08 -0.40 -10.93
C GLU A 88 2.14 -0.44 -9.85
N VAL A 89 2.01 -1.40 -8.93
CA VAL A 89 2.94 -1.56 -7.81
C VAL A 89 3.54 -2.96 -7.88
N TYR A 90 4.86 -3.04 -7.87
CA TYR A 90 5.58 -4.30 -8.00
C TYR A 90 6.40 -4.58 -6.75
N GLY A 91 6.27 -5.81 -6.24
CA GLY A 91 7.13 -6.31 -5.18
C GLY A 91 8.20 -7.20 -5.75
N CYS A 92 9.45 -6.87 -5.47
CA CYS A 92 10.60 -7.62 -5.95
C CYS A 92 11.45 -8.13 -4.78
N ALA A 93 11.95 -9.34 -4.90
CA ALA A 93 12.80 -9.95 -3.89
C ALA A 93 13.81 -10.87 -4.55
N SER A 94 14.73 -11.40 -3.75
CA SER A 94 15.78 -12.30 -4.26
C SER A 94 15.22 -13.60 -4.82
N ASP A 95 14.06 -14.04 -4.33
CA ASP A 95 13.37 -15.20 -4.88
C ASP A 95 11.86 -14.99 -4.84
N ARG A 96 11.15 -15.85 -5.58
CA ARG A 96 9.71 -15.75 -5.75
C ARG A 96 8.94 -15.96 -4.44
N GLN A 97 9.45 -16.83 -3.59
CA GLN A 97 8.81 -17.13 -2.31
C GLN A 97 8.83 -15.91 -1.39
N GLN A 98 9.96 -15.21 -1.32
CA GLN A 98 10.05 -13.99 -0.52
C GLN A 98 9.18 -12.88 -1.08
N ALA A 99 9.13 -12.72 -2.40
CA ALA A 99 8.27 -11.73 -3.03
C ALA A 99 6.80 -11.98 -2.71
N SER A 100 6.38 -13.25 -2.64
CA SER A 100 4.98 -13.58 -2.37
C SER A 100 4.56 -13.33 -0.93
N ILE A 101 5.49 -13.19 0.02
CA ILE A 101 5.15 -12.89 1.41
C ILE A 101 4.38 -11.58 1.52
N VAL A 102 4.86 -10.53 0.89
CA VAL A 102 4.19 -9.22 0.91
C VAL A 102 2.83 -9.30 0.22
N PHE A 103 2.75 -10.03 -0.89
CA PHE A 103 1.47 -10.24 -1.58
C PHE A 103 0.46 -10.94 -0.68
N ASP A 104 0.85 -12.01 0.01
CA ASP A 104 -0.04 -12.76 0.88
C ASP A 104 -0.53 -11.90 2.05
N VAL A 105 0.34 -11.07 2.62
CA VAL A 105 -0.05 -10.12 3.65
C VAL A 105 -1.05 -9.10 3.12
N ALA A 106 -0.83 -8.59 1.92
CA ALA A 106 -1.74 -7.62 1.30
C ALA A 106 -3.12 -8.24 1.05
N VAL A 107 -3.18 -9.48 0.57
CA VAL A 107 -4.44 -10.22 0.39
C VAL A 107 -5.20 -10.32 1.72
N ASP A 108 -4.49 -10.68 2.78
CA ASP A 108 -5.08 -10.82 4.11
C ASP A 108 -5.63 -9.49 4.63
N MET A 109 -4.90 -8.40 4.42
CA MET A 109 -5.38 -7.04 4.78
C MET A 109 -6.65 -6.67 4.02
N VAL A 110 -6.71 -6.99 2.73
CA VAL A 110 -7.89 -6.75 1.90
C VAL A 110 -9.08 -7.57 2.44
N ASP A 111 -8.87 -8.83 2.77
CA ASP A 111 -9.93 -9.70 3.27
C ASP A 111 -10.53 -9.20 4.58
N GLN A 112 -9.73 -8.55 5.42
CA GLN A 112 -10.19 -8.02 6.69
C GLN A 112 -10.84 -6.64 6.59
N CYS A 113 -10.81 -6.01 5.42
CA CYS A 113 -11.39 -4.68 5.21
C CYS A 113 -12.52 -4.77 4.19
N PRO A 114 -13.80 -4.72 4.61
CA PRO A 114 -14.93 -4.87 3.69
C PRO A 114 -14.93 -3.84 2.56
N ALA A 115 -14.51 -2.62 2.82
CA ALA A 115 -14.46 -1.58 1.81
C ALA A 115 -13.45 -1.92 0.69
N LEU A 116 -12.29 -2.47 1.06
CA LEU A 116 -11.29 -2.89 0.07
C LEU A 116 -11.69 -4.19 -0.62
N LYS A 117 -12.29 -5.11 0.12
CA LYS A 117 -12.70 -6.39 -0.44
C LYS A 117 -13.68 -6.24 -1.60
N LYS A 118 -14.52 -5.23 -1.56
CA LYS A 118 -15.46 -4.92 -2.64
C LYS A 118 -14.77 -4.37 -3.88
N ARG A 119 -13.60 -3.75 -3.73
CA ARG A 119 -12.93 -3.02 -4.81
C ARG A 119 -11.68 -3.70 -5.33
N ILE A 120 -11.15 -4.67 -4.61
CA ILE A 120 -9.93 -5.36 -4.98
C ILE A 120 -10.20 -6.84 -5.18
N LYS A 121 -9.78 -7.35 -6.35
CA LYS A 121 -9.91 -8.76 -6.67
C LYS A 121 -8.52 -9.40 -6.70
N PRO A 122 -8.25 -10.41 -5.84
CA PRO A 122 -6.99 -11.12 -5.91
C PRO A 122 -7.00 -12.15 -7.05
N VAL A 123 -5.91 -12.23 -7.80
CA VAL A 123 -5.67 -13.27 -8.80
C VAL A 123 -4.50 -14.10 -8.29
N MET A 124 -4.80 -15.19 -7.59
CA MET A 124 -3.81 -15.96 -6.84
C MET A 124 -2.81 -16.67 -7.73
N SER A 125 -3.22 -17.11 -8.92
CA SER A 125 -2.33 -17.85 -9.82
C SER A 125 -1.14 -17.03 -10.28
N VAL A 126 -1.29 -15.72 -10.43
CA VAL A 126 -0.22 -14.83 -10.86
C VAL A 126 0.20 -13.85 -9.78
N LYS A 127 -0.26 -14.05 -8.54
CA LYS A 127 0.04 -13.20 -7.39
C LYS A 127 -0.20 -11.73 -7.69
N ARG A 128 -1.43 -11.40 -8.04
CA ARG A 128 -1.84 -10.05 -8.41
C ARG A 128 -3.09 -9.62 -7.65
N LEU A 129 -3.09 -8.38 -7.19
CA LEU A 129 -4.29 -7.70 -6.71
C LEU A 129 -4.73 -6.70 -7.76
N VAL A 130 -6.01 -6.74 -8.13
CA VAL A 130 -6.56 -5.85 -9.14
C VAL A 130 -7.53 -4.89 -8.47
N TYR A 131 -7.23 -3.59 -8.54
CA TYR A 131 -8.14 -2.56 -8.07
C TYR A 131 -9.17 -2.30 -9.18
N LEU A 132 -10.41 -2.68 -8.93
CA LEU A 132 -11.45 -2.72 -9.96
C LEU A 132 -11.71 -1.35 -10.59
N LEU A 133 -11.61 -0.28 -9.81
CA LEU A 133 -11.79 1.06 -10.34
C LEU A 133 -10.70 1.40 -11.37
N SER A 134 -9.46 1.05 -11.08
CA SER A 134 -8.36 1.23 -12.03
C SER A 134 -8.56 0.38 -13.28
N LEU A 135 -9.04 -0.85 -13.12
CA LEU A 135 -9.31 -1.73 -14.24
C LEU A 135 -10.41 -1.17 -15.14
N ILE A 136 -11.48 -0.65 -14.56
CA ILE A 136 -12.56 -0.01 -15.32
C ILE A 136 -12.01 1.17 -16.11
N HIS A 137 -11.16 1.97 -15.48
CA HIS A 137 -10.55 3.12 -16.13
C HIS A 137 -9.62 2.70 -17.29
N ILE A 138 -8.82 1.65 -17.09
CA ILE A 138 -7.91 1.11 -18.10
C ILE A 138 -8.68 0.52 -19.29
N SER A 139 -9.83 -0.06 -19.05
CA SER A 139 -10.62 -0.72 -20.09
C SER A 139 -11.38 0.24 -21.00
N GLU A 140 -11.30 1.54 -20.78
CA GLU A 140 -11.87 2.51 -21.70
C GLU A 140 -11.21 2.40 -23.09
N PRO A 141 -11.98 2.56 -24.18
CA PRO A 141 -11.45 2.33 -25.53
C PRO A 141 -10.19 3.12 -25.88
N THR A 142 -10.05 4.31 -25.33
CA THR A 142 -8.89 5.17 -25.59
C THR A 142 -7.63 4.70 -24.89
N ARG A 143 -7.71 3.73 -23.98
CA ARG A 143 -6.59 3.30 -23.15
C ARG A 143 -6.16 1.87 -23.42
N HIS A 144 -7.02 1.13 -24.04
CA HIS A 144 -6.83 -0.30 -24.26
C HIS A 144 -6.60 -0.58 -25.72
N ALA A 145 -5.55 -0.08 -26.17
CA ALA A 145 -5.18 -0.38 -27.56
C ALA A 145 -4.50 -1.72 -27.65
#